data_74fb8d8faa6e5037215b902399e69b29
#
_entry.id   74fb8d8faa6e5037215b902399e69b29
#
_cell.length_a   1.000
_cell.length_b   1.000
_cell.length_c   1.000
_cell.angle_alpha   90.00
_cell.angle_beta   90.00
_cell.angle_gamma   90.00
#
_symmetry.space_group_name_H-M   'P 1'
#
loop_
_entity.id
_entity.type
_entity.pdbx_description
1 polymer ?
#
loop_
_entity_poly.entity_id
_entity_poly.type
_entity_poly.pdbx_seq_one_letter_code
_entity_poly.pdbx_strand_id
1 'polypeptide(L)'
;MADGHKWMMAPEGIALFYCRRSRLPALDLKQYGWHMLQDAHNFDSPDWEIADSARRFECGSPNMTGIHALHASLSLVEEVGMPVIEKLVLENTQFIIDFFQQRQDRYRLLTPVTAGQHAGIVTFLPLSESSESLISQLTQQHVACALRGGGIRFSPHLYTPRKKLFTALDMLDG
;
A
#
# COMPACT_ATOMS: atom_id res chain seq x y z
N MET A 1 1.67 -5.75 -9.37
CA MET A 1 2.82 -4.99 -8.79
C MET A 1 2.41 -4.43 -7.45
N ALA A 2 3.31 -4.43 -6.48
CA ALA A 2 3.06 -3.89 -5.15
C ALA A 2 4.34 -3.23 -4.61
N ASP A 3 4.22 -1.97 -4.18
CA ASP A 3 5.33 -1.22 -3.58
C ASP A 3 5.67 -1.78 -2.20
N GLY A 4 6.94 -2.04 -1.94
CA GLY A 4 7.39 -2.53 -0.65
C GLY A 4 7.23 -1.50 0.48
N HIS A 5 7.47 -0.23 0.21
CA HIS A 5 7.51 0.85 1.20
C HIS A 5 6.14 1.36 1.69
N LYS A 6 5.02 0.82 1.20
CA LYS A 6 3.69 1.20 1.65
C LYS A 6 3.13 0.13 2.58
N TRP A 7 2.12 -0.58 2.12
CA TRP A 7 1.42 -1.57 2.93
C TRP A 7 2.32 -2.72 3.44
N MET A 8 3.37 -3.07 2.66
CA MET A 8 4.30 -4.13 3.03
C MET A 8 5.38 -3.70 4.04
N MET A 9 5.41 -2.44 4.49
CA MET A 9 6.30 -1.95 5.56
C MET A 9 7.81 -2.11 5.29
N ALA A 10 8.22 -2.24 4.03
CA ALA A 10 9.62 -2.31 3.62
C ALA A 10 10.18 -0.90 3.30
N PRO A 11 11.49 -0.71 3.14
CA PRO A 11 12.06 0.56 2.71
C PRO A 11 11.68 0.91 1.26
N GLU A 12 11.87 2.17 0.88
CA GLU A 12 11.76 2.60 -0.51
C GLU A 12 12.80 1.91 -1.39
N GLY A 13 12.53 1.83 -2.69
CA GLY A 13 13.43 1.24 -3.67
C GLY A 13 13.31 -0.27 -3.84
N ILE A 14 12.28 -0.90 -3.26
CA ILE A 14 11.93 -2.30 -3.47
C ILE A 14 10.43 -2.46 -3.75
N ALA A 15 10.09 -3.35 -4.68
CA ALA A 15 8.71 -3.68 -5.04
C ALA A 15 8.60 -5.15 -5.46
N LEU A 16 7.39 -5.70 -5.45
CA LEU A 16 7.10 -7.02 -5.99
C LEU A 16 6.42 -6.88 -7.35
N PHE A 17 6.88 -7.69 -8.29
CA PHE A 17 6.24 -7.88 -9.58
C PHE A 17 5.92 -9.37 -9.78
N TYR A 18 4.64 -9.66 -9.97
CA TYR A 18 4.18 -11.00 -10.31
C TYR A 18 3.61 -11.02 -11.72
N CYS A 19 4.04 -11.98 -12.51
CA CYS A 19 3.49 -12.27 -13.84
C CYS A 19 3.25 -13.77 -13.98
N ARG A 20 2.05 -14.14 -14.44
CA ARG A 20 1.79 -15.54 -14.82
C ARG A 20 2.72 -15.94 -15.96
N ARG A 21 3.36 -17.12 -15.86
CA ARG A 21 4.30 -17.62 -16.88
C ARG A 21 3.71 -17.58 -18.29
N SER A 22 2.44 -17.94 -18.45
CA SER A 22 1.73 -17.90 -19.74
C SER A 22 1.57 -16.50 -20.33
N ARG A 23 1.80 -15.44 -19.55
CA ARG A 23 1.69 -14.04 -19.97
C ARG A 23 3.05 -13.39 -20.25
N LEU A 24 4.16 -14.02 -19.85
CA LEU A 24 5.50 -13.48 -20.09
C LEU A 24 5.78 -13.14 -21.55
N PRO A 25 5.40 -14.00 -22.55
CA PRO A 25 5.65 -13.70 -23.95
C PRO A 25 4.86 -12.50 -24.51
N ALA A 26 3.76 -12.11 -23.85
CA ALA A 26 2.94 -10.97 -24.27
C ALA A 26 3.42 -9.63 -23.72
N LEU A 27 4.46 -9.63 -22.87
CA LEU A 27 5.05 -8.43 -22.29
C LEU A 27 6.34 -8.06 -23.02
N ASP A 28 6.36 -6.88 -23.64
CA ASP A 28 7.54 -6.35 -24.30
C ASP A 28 8.60 -5.94 -23.28
N LEU A 29 9.84 -6.30 -23.54
CA LEU A 29 10.98 -5.80 -22.79
C LEU A 29 11.30 -4.38 -23.24
N LYS A 30 11.40 -3.44 -22.31
CA LYS A 30 11.72 -2.03 -22.58
C LYS A 30 13.08 -1.60 -22.04
N GLN A 31 13.68 -2.41 -21.17
CA GLN A 31 15.01 -2.21 -20.60
C GLN A 31 15.80 -3.51 -20.71
N TYR A 32 17.11 -3.39 -20.85
CA TYR A 32 18.00 -4.52 -21.06
C TYR A 32 19.22 -4.40 -20.13
N GLY A 33 19.75 -5.55 -19.72
CA GLY A 33 20.97 -5.64 -18.93
C GLY A 33 21.36 -7.08 -18.63
N TRP A 34 22.51 -7.26 -18.04
CA TRP A 34 23.16 -8.55 -17.88
C TRP A 34 22.36 -9.54 -17.01
N HIS A 35 21.68 -9.05 -15.97
CA HIS A 35 21.00 -9.92 -14.99
C HIS A 35 19.74 -10.60 -15.55
N MET A 36 19.16 -10.05 -16.62
CA MET A 36 17.96 -10.59 -17.26
C MET A 36 18.21 -11.83 -18.12
N LEU A 37 19.48 -12.20 -18.33
CA LEU A 37 19.85 -13.33 -19.17
C LEU A 37 19.62 -14.68 -18.48
N GLN A 38 19.42 -15.73 -19.27
CA GLN A 38 19.24 -17.10 -18.79
C GLN A 38 20.46 -17.57 -17.99
N ASP A 39 21.66 -17.28 -18.49
CA ASP A 39 22.94 -17.54 -17.83
C ASP A 39 23.65 -16.23 -17.44
N ALA A 40 23.03 -15.48 -16.52
CA ALA A 40 23.45 -14.14 -16.15
C ALA A 40 24.86 -14.04 -15.53
N HIS A 41 25.44 -15.14 -15.06
CA HIS A 41 26.77 -15.16 -14.44
C HIS A 41 27.89 -15.64 -15.37
N ASN A 42 27.56 -16.03 -16.58
CA ASN A 42 28.53 -16.41 -17.62
C ASN A 42 28.91 -15.18 -18.46
N PHE A 43 29.83 -14.38 -17.97
CA PHE A 43 30.25 -13.15 -18.65
C PHE A 43 31.09 -13.39 -19.90
N ASP A 44 31.52 -14.64 -20.15
CA ASP A 44 32.33 -15.04 -21.32
C ASP A 44 31.44 -15.52 -22.48
N SER A 45 30.15 -15.72 -22.25
CA SER A 45 29.22 -16.15 -23.31
C SER A 45 28.88 -14.98 -24.24
N PRO A 46 28.99 -15.17 -25.56
CA PRO A 46 28.48 -14.20 -26.53
C PRO A 46 26.96 -14.25 -26.69
N ASP A 47 26.31 -15.25 -26.09
CA ASP A 47 24.87 -15.50 -26.29
C ASP A 47 24.04 -14.56 -25.44
N TRP A 48 23.01 -14.00 -26.08
CA TRP A 48 22.06 -13.08 -25.45
C TRP A 48 20.69 -13.75 -25.30
N GLU A 49 20.62 -14.81 -24.49
CA GLU A 49 19.39 -15.54 -24.24
C GLU A 49 18.67 -14.92 -23.03
N ILE A 50 17.45 -14.42 -23.25
CA ILE A 50 16.62 -13.83 -22.21
C ILE A 50 16.03 -14.92 -21.32
N ALA A 51 16.05 -14.75 -20.00
CA ALA A 51 15.47 -15.69 -19.06
C ALA A 51 13.99 -15.98 -19.34
N ASP A 52 13.59 -17.22 -19.17
CA ASP A 52 12.22 -17.70 -19.35
C ASP A 52 11.31 -17.47 -18.13
N SER A 53 11.82 -16.76 -17.12
CA SER A 53 11.16 -16.42 -15.87
C SER A 53 10.95 -14.89 -15.73
N ALA A 54 10.32 -14.44 -14.62
CA ALA A 54 10.15 -13.02 -14.33
C ALA A 54 11.49 -12.28 -14.15
N ARG A 55 12.63 -12.98 -13.95
CA ARG A 55 13.97 -12.39 -13.94
C ARG A 55 14.28 -11.61 -15.21
N ARG A 56 13.65 -11.92 -16.34
CA ARG A 56 13.75 -11.15 -17.59
C ARG A 56 13.42 -9.66 -17.45
N PHE A 57 12.80 -9.25 -16.35
CA PHE A 57 12.48 -7.86 -16.04
C PHE A 57 13.45 -7.23 -15.03
N GLU A 58 14.50 -7.94 -14.62
CA GLU A 58 15.52 -7.48 -13.68
C GLU A 58 16.83 -7.21 -14.45
N CYS A 59 17.02 -5.97 -14.89
CA CYS A 59 18.10 -5.64 -15.83
C CYS A 59 19.50 -5.66 -15.21
N GLY A 60 19.65 -5.38 -13.93
CA GLY A 60 20.95 -5.21 -13.27
C GLY A 60 21.04 -5.79 -11.88
N SER A 61 22.05 -5.37 -11.13
CA SER A 61 22.30 -5.85 -9.77
C SER A 61 21.09 -5.62 -8.87
N PRO A 62 20.59 -6.65 -8.18
CA PRO A 62 19.41 -6.55 -7.32
C PRO A 62 19.71 -5.68 -6.08
N ASN A 63 18.67 -4.98 -5.59
CA ASN A 63 18.72 -4.26 -4.32
C ASN A 63 18.69 -5.26 -3.15
N MET A 64 19.84 -5.85 -2.81
CA MET A 64 19.95 -6.90 -1.78
C MET A 64 19.43 -6.41 -0.42
N THR A 65 19.77 -5.19 -0.01
CA THR A 65 19.28 -4.61 1.25
C THR A 65 17.76 -4.50 1.26
N GLY A 66 17.17 -4.00 0.17
CA GLY A 66 15.72 -3.91 0.03
C GLY A 66 15.04 -5.28 0.02
N ILE A 67 15.64 -6.29 -0.62
CA ILE A 67 15.12 -7.67 -0.65
C ILE A 67 15.10 -8.26 0.76
N HIS A 68 16.19 -8.13 1.53
CA HIS A 68 16.23 -8.64 2.90
C HIS A 68 15.25 -7.92 3.82
N ALA A 69 15.12 -6.60 3.70
CA ALA A 69 14.15 -5.84 4.47
C ALA A 69 12.71 -6.21 4.11
N LEU A 70 12.39 -6.38 2.82
CA LEU A 70 11.08 -6.83 2.37
C LEU A 70 10.78 -8.26 2.85
N HIS A 71 11.76 -9.15 2.82
CA HIS A 71 11.62 -10.51 3.37
C HIS A 71 11.25 -10.47 4.87
N ALA A 72 11.96 -9.66 5.66
CA ALA A 72 11.67 -9.53 7.09
C ALA A 72 10.25 -9.00 7.35
N SER A 73 9.81 -8.00 6.60
CA SER A 73 8.45 -7.45 6.76
C SER A 73 7.36 -8.42 6.30
N LEU A 74 7.59 -9.18 5.23
CA LEU A 74 6.65 -10.20 4.78
C LEU A 74 6.58 -11.39 5.72
N SER A 75 7.71 -11.77 6.37
CA SER A 75 7.72 -12.80 7.41
C SER A 75 6.82 -12.40 8.60
N LEU A 76 6.82 -11.11 8.98
CA LEU A 76 5.89 -10.62 10.01
C LEU A 76 4.42 -10.73 9.56
N VAL A 77 4.13 -10.40 8.30
CA VAL A 77 2.79 -10.55 7.73
C VAL A 77 2.34 -12.02 7.72
N GLU A 78 3.25 -12.93 7.40
CA GLU A 78 3.01 -14.37 7.41
C GLU A 78 2.78 -14.90 8.84
N GLU A 79 3.57 -14.45 9.81
CA GLU A 79 3.44 -14.80 11.23
C GLU A 79 2.07 -14.39 11.79
N VAL A 80 1.61 -13.18 11.50
CA VAL A 80 0.28 -12.69 11.92
C VAL A 80 -0.85 -13.43 11.17
N GLY A 81 -0.63 -13.73 9.91
CA GLY A 81 -1.57 -14.41 9.02
C GLY A 81 -2.61 -13.48 8.38
N MET A 82 -2.79 -13.62 7.07
CA MET A 82 -3.69 -12.77 6.27
C MET A 82 -5.15 -12.73 6.78
N PRO A 83 -5.77 -13.83 7.26
CA PRO A 83 -7.14 -13.75 7.79
C PRO A 83 -7.27 -12.84 9.00
N VAL A 84 -6.27 -12.83 9.90
CA VAL A 84 -6.24 -11.95 11.08
C VAL A 84 -6.05 -10.50 10.64
N ILE A 85 -5.14 -10.26 9.70
CA ILE A 85 -4.84 -8.93 9.16
C ILE A 85 -6.08 -8.35 8.47
N GLU A 86 -6.73 -9.12 7.59
CA GLU A 86 -7.95 -8.71 6.90
C GLU A 86 -9.03 -8.30 7.89
N LYS A 87 -9.29 -9.12 8.89
CA LYS A 87 -10.25 -8.84 9.95
C LYS A 87 -9.95 -7.51 10.65
N LEU A 88 -8.71 -7.32 11.13
CA LEU A 88 -8.31 -6.11 11.86
C LEU A 88 -8.43 -4.85 10.99
N VAL A 89 -8.01 -4.92 9.72
CA VAL A 89 -8.08 -3.80 8.79
C VAL A 89 -9.53 -3.44 8.48
N LEU A 90 -10.38 -4.43 8.18
CA LEU A 90 -11.79 -4.19 7.86
C LEU A 90 -12.58 -3.70 9.08
N GLU A 91 -12.32 -4.22 10.28
CA GLU A 91 -12.93 -3.73 11.52
C GLU A 91 -12.54 -2.27 11.79
N ASN A 92 -11.29 -1.90 11.59
CA ASN A 92 -10.83 -0.52 11.74
C ASN A 92 -11.44 0.40 10.69
N THR A 93 -11.53 -0.06 9.45
CA THR A 93 -12.18 0.68 8.36
C THR A 93 -13.67 0.90 8.65
N GLN A 94 -14.38 -0.15 9.06
CA GLN A 94 -15.81 -0.05 9.40
C GLN A 94 -16.04 0.94 10.55
N PHE A 95 -15.20 0.92 11.57
CA PHE A 95 -15.30 1.88 12.67
C PHE A 95 -15.18 3.34 12.20
N ILE A 96 -14.31 3.62 11.24
CA ILE A 96 -14.19 4.97 10.67
C ILE A 96 -15.40 5.29 9.80
N ILE A 97 -15.88 4.35 9.01
CA ILE A 97 -17.10 4.52 8.18
C ILE A 97 -18.32 4.83 9.07
N ASP A 98 -18.52 4.07 10.14
CA ASP A 98 -19.64 4.25 11.07
C ASP A 98 -19.63 5.64 11.71
N PHE A 99 -18.44 6.15 12.06
CA PHE A 99 -18.28 7.51 12.59
C PHE A 99 -18.79 8.56 11.60
N PHE A 100 -18.39 8.48 10.33
CA PHE A 100 -18.82 9.45 9.31
C PHE A 100 -20.28 9.27 8.89
N GLN A 101 -20.80 8.05 8.90
CA GLN A 101 -22.22 7.81 8.60
C GLN A 101 -23.17 8.45 9.62
N GLN A 102 -22.73 8.62 10.88
CA GLN A 102 -23.48 9.31 11.93
C GLN A 102 -23.35 10.84 11.86
N ARG A 103 -22.51 11.39 10.95
CA ARG A 103 -22.16 12.83 10.84
C ARG A 103 -22.26 13.34 9.41
N GLN A 104 -23.28 12.90 8.68
CA GLN A 104 -23.49 13.27 7.27
C GLN A 104 -23.83 14.76 7.06
N ASP A 105 -24.22 15.46 8.10
CA ASP A 105 -24.38 16.90 8.14
C ASP A 105 -23.06 17.66 8.17
N ARG A 106 -21.98 17.04 8.65
CA ARG A 106 -20.62 17.63 8.77
C ARG A 106 -19.64 17.09 7.73
N TYR A 107 -19.81 15.85 7.31
CA TYR A 107 -18.87 15.15 6.45
C TYR A 107 -19.57 14.36 5.35
N ARG A 108 -18.98 14.36 4.16
CA ARG A 108 -19.37 13.47 3.07
C ARG A 108 -18.35 12.37 2.88
N LEU A 109 -18.74 11.14 3.08
CA LEU A 109 -17.92 9.97 2.83
C LEU A 109 -17.77 9.74 1.33
N LEU A 110 -16.52 9.62 0.84
CA LEU A 110 -16.19 9.31 -0.56
C LEU A 110 -15.96 7.82 -0.78
N THR A 111 -15.52 7.12 0.26
CA THR A 111 -15.33 5.66 0.23
C THR A 111 -16.69 4.98 0.17
N PRO A 112 -16.92 4.00 -0.74
CA PRO A 112 -18.14 3.20 -0.75
C PRO A 112 -18.33 2.46 0.58
N VAL A 113 -19.58 2.47 1.07
CA VAL A 113 -19.92 1.83 2.36
C VAL A 113 -20.36 0.37 2.22
N THR A 114 -20.66 -0.07 1.00
CA THR A 114 -21.08 -1.45 0.73
C THR A 114 -19.94 -2.42 1.01
N ALA A 115 -20.22 -3.48 1.74
CA ALA A 115 -19.26 -4.55 2.00
C ALA A 115 -18.66 -5.12 0.70
N GLY A 116 -17.36 -5.35 0.68
CA GLY A 116 -16.64 -5.81 -0.50
C GLY A 116 -16.25 -4.72 -1.51
N GLN A 117 -16.69 -3.47 -1.31
CA GLN A 117 -16.29 -2.33 -2.16
C GLN A 117 -15.25 -1.40 -1.53
N HIS A 118 -14.80 -1.70 -0.32
CA HIS A 118 -13.75 -0.97 0.38
C HIS A 118 -12.76 -1.95 1.04
N ALA A 119 -11.60 -1.44 1.39
CA ALA A 119 -10.56 -2.14 2.13
C ALA A 119 -10.00 -1.20 3.22
N GLY A 120 -8.68 -1.17 3.46
CA GLY A 120 -8.03 -0.39 4.52
C GLY A 120 -7.91 1.12 4.29
N ILE A 121 -8.75 1.72 3.44
CA ILE A 121 -8.69 3.16 3.12
C ILE A 121 -10.08 3.78 3.25
N VAL A 122 -10.17 4.89 4.00
CA VAL A 122 -11.37 5.72 4.09
C VAL A 122 -11.03 7.14 3.69
N THR A 123 -11.78 7.69 2.74
CA THR A 123 -11.66 9.07 2.28
C THR A 123 -12.97 9.81 2.51
N PHE A 124 -12.89 11.00 3.09
CA PHE A 124 -14.04 11.85 3.39
C PHE A 124 -13.77 13.32 3.08
N LEU A 125 -14.82 14.10 2.89
CA LEU A 125 -14.79 15.53 2.69
C LEU A 125 -15.45 16.23 3.88
N PRO A 126 -14.82 17.24 4.51
CA PRO A 126 -15.53 18.17 5.40
C PRO A 126 -16.51 19.04 4.58
N LEU A 127 -17.65 19.39 5.15
CA LEU A 127 -18.67 20.23 4.49
C LEU A 127 -18.63 21.70 4.93
N SER A 128 -18.06 21.98 6.11
CA SER A 128 -18.01 23.33 6.71
C SER A 128 -16.71 24.06 6.51
N GLU A 129 -15.64 23.38 6.07
CA GLU A 129 -14.32 23.94 5.83
C GLU A 129 -13.59 23.23 4.68
N SER A 130 -12.44 23.73 4.26
CA SER A 130 -11.64 23.06 3.23
C SER A 130 -10.89 21.86 3.79
N SER A 131 -10.64 20.87 2.92
CA SER A 131 -9.82 19.70 3.28
C SER A 131 -8.39 20.11 3.66
N GLU A 132 -7.86 21.21 3.09
CA GLU A 132 -6.53 21.76 3.39
C GLU A 132 -6.47 22.35 4.81
N SER A 133 -7.55 23.03 5.25
CA SER A 133 -7.65 23.55 6.61
C SER A 133 -7.68 22.40 7.62
N LEU A 134 -8.58 21.46 7.43
CA LEU A 134 -8.76 20.34 8.35
C LEU A 134 -7.52 19.43 8.42
N ILE A 135 -6.84 19.13 7.31
CA ILE A 135 -5.61 18.33 7.36
C ILE A 135 -4.48 19.04 8.09
N SER A 136 -4.41 20.39 8.01
CA SER A 136 -3.44 21.16 8.76
C SER A 136 -3.68 21.02 10.27
N GLN A 137 -4.92 21.13 10.71
CA GLN A 137 -5.31 20.95 12.12
C GLN A 137 -4.98 19.53 12.62
N LEU A 138 -5.35 18.49 11.86
CA LEU A 138 -5.06 17.09 12.17
C LEU A 138 -3.55 16.83 12.27
N THR A 139 -2.76 17.40 11.36
CA THR A 139 -1.30 17.27 11.37
C THR A 139 -0.67 17.93 12.60
N GLN A 140 -1.15 19.11 13.00
CA GLN A 140 -0.71 19.78 14.23
C GLN A 140 -1.01 18.96 15.48
N GLN A 141 -2.05 18.16 15.45
CA GLN A 141 -2.41 17.21 16.51
C GLN A 141 -1.78 15.81 16.33
N HIS A 142 -0.76 15.71 15.48
CA HIS A 142 0.00 14.47 15.20
C HIS A 142 -0.83 13.33 14.60
N VAL A 143 -1.91 13.64 13.87
CA VAL A 143 -2.66 12.67 13.08
C VAL A 143 -2.08 12.61 11.68
N ALA A 144 -1.42 11.50 11.35
CA ALA A 144 -0.88 11.25 10.02
C ALA A 144 -2.00 10.84 9.05
N CYS A 145 -2.32 11.72 8.11
CA CYS A 145 -3.32 11.50 7.06
C CYS A 145 -2.86 12.18 5.76
N ALA A 146 -3.64 12.06 4.67
CA ALA A 146 -3.24 12.60 3.38
C ALA A 146 -4.43 13.17 2.59
N LEU A 147 -4.20 14.24 1.82
CA LEU A 147 -5.15 14.71 0.81
C LEU A 147 -5.15 13.77 -0.39
N ARG A 148 -6.30 13.21 -0.74
CA ARG A 148 -6.48 12.36 -1.93
C ARG A 148 -7.90 12.46 -2.45
N GLY A 149 -8.04 12.57 -3.79
CA GLY A 149 -9.36 12.64 -4.43
C GLY A 149 -10.22 13.83 -3.98
N GLY A 150 -9.60 14.93 -3.59
CA GLY A 150 -10.25 16.14 -3.07
C GLY A 150 -10.64 16.05 -1.58
N GLY A 151 -10.44 14.91 -0.92
CA GLY A 151 -10.77 14.70 0.48
C GLY A 151 -9.59 14.28 1.34
N ILE A 152 -9.84 14.06 2.62
CA ILE A 152 -8.86 13.57 3.59
C ILE A 152 -8.96 12.04 3.65
N ARG A 153 -7.82 11.38 3.54
CA ARG A 153 -7.70 9.93 3.54
C ARG A 153 -7.07 9.43 4.85
N PHE A 154 -7.79 8.54 5.50
CA PHE A 154 -7.28 7.69 6.57
C PHE A 154 -6.95 6.30 6.03
N SER A 155 -5.84 5.75 6.49
CA SER A 155 -5.34 4.44 6.03
C SER A 155 -4.86 3.62 7.23
N PRO A 156 -5.78 3.10 8.07
CA PRO A 156 -5.40 2.26 9.19
C PRO A 156 -4.75 0.97 8.70
N HIS A 157 -3.68 0.57 9.38
CA HIS A 157 -2.97 -0.68 9.12
C HIS A 157 -3.28 -1.72 10.20
N LEU A 158 -2.80 -2.96 10.05
CA LEU A 158 -2.97 -4.04 11.04
C LEU A 158 -2.49 -3.62 12.45
N TYR A 159 -1.44 -2.82 12.54
CA TYR A 159 -0.86 -2.34 13.80
C TYR A 159 -1.49 -1.05 14.34
N THR A 160 -2.54 -0.51 13.69
CA THR A 160 -3.19 0.71 14.16
C THR A 160 -4.17 0.39 15.30
N PRO A 161 -3.88 0.79 16.57
CA PRO A 161 -4.76 0.47 17.68
C PRO A 161 -6.08 1.23 17.60
N ARG A 162 -7.18 0.58 17.90
CA ARG A 162 -8.53 1.18 17.96
C ARG A 162 -8.58 2.47 18.79
N LYS A 163 -7.87 2.51 19.91
CA LYS A 163 -7.78 3.70 20.77
C LYS A 163 -7.21 4.91 20.03
N LYS A 164 -6.21 4.71 19.15
CA LYS A 164 -5.64 5.80 18.34
C LYS A 164 -6.61 6.31 17.30
N LEU A 165 -7.36 5.39 16.66
CA LEU A 165 -8.42 5.78 15.73
C LEU A 165 -9.52 6.57 16.43
N PHE A 166 -9.97 6.11 17.61
CA PHE A 166 -10.94 6.84 18.41
C PHE A 166 -10.47 8.26 18.71
N THR A 167 -9.23 8.42 19.22
CA THR A 167 -8.65 9.74 19.50
C THR A 167 -8.61 10.63 18.26
N ALA A 168 -8.21 10.10 17.10
CA ALA A 168 -8.15 10.86 15.86
C ALA A 168 -9.52 11.29 15.34
N LEU A 169 -10.54 10.47 15.54
CA LEU A 169 -11.91 10.76 15.15
C LEU A 169 -12.59 11.74 16.14
N ASP A 170 -12.29 11.64 17.43
CA ASP A 170 -12.79 12.54 18.47
C ASP A 170 -12.33 14.00 18.22
N MET A 171 -11.14 14.19 17.66
CA MET A 171 -10.66 15.51 17.23
C MET A 171 -11.49 16.14 16.10
N LEU A 172 -12.27 15.36 15.37
CA LEU A 172 -13.18 15.85 14.34
C LEU A 172 -14.54 16.30 14.91
N ASP A 173 -14.83 15.99 16.17
CA ASP A 173 -16.07 16.37 16.85
C ASP A 173 -15.95 17.71 17.62
N GLY A 174 -14.73 18.17 17.90
CA GLY A 174 -14.46 19.48 18.51
C GLY A 174 -14.52 20.58 17.50
#